data_87aa28133a6faf6a369abbe64d47ef1d
#
_entry.id   87aa28133a6faf6a369abbe64d47ef1d
#
_cell.length_a   1.000
_cell.length_b   1.000
_cell.length_c   1.000
_cell.angle_alpha   90.00
_cell.angle_beta   90.00
_cell.angle_gamma   90.00
#
_symmetry.space_group_name_H-M   'P 1'
#
loop_
_entity.id
_entity.type
_entity.pdbx_description
1 polymer ?
#
loop_
_entity_poly.entity_id
_entity_poly.type
_entity_poly.pdbx_seq_one_letter_code
_entity_poly.pdbx_strand_id
1 'polypeptide(L)'
;MNWTVIFAVLTVLGPILIATSAKKQAGDKDQPMGVQAGYLALVLGGFGLLAQWLSFSAVMLVFVLVTGVITAANRWLLAPRRDGGALEPHYVEYAKSFFPIMLAVFMLRAFLVEPFQIPSSSMRPGLVVGDFILVNKFAYGVRTPIINNVLIPVGQVQHGDVVVFNFPPDPKVNFI
;
A
#
# COMPACT_ATOMS: atom_id res chain seq x y z
N MET A 1 20.83 6.99 11.47
CA MET A 1 20.68 5.75 10.70
C MET A 1 19.99 6.11 9.38
N ASN A 2 20.65 5.92 8.23
CA ASN A 2 20.09 6.32 6.93
C ASN A 2 19.08 5.28 6.46
N TRP A 3 17.79 5.55 6.70
CA TRP A 3 16.69 4.69 6.27
C TRP A 3 16.71 4.37 4.78
N THR A 4 17.14 5.33 3.96
CA THR A 4 17.32 5.14 2.50
C THR A 4 18.27 3.99 2.19
N VAL A 5 19.42 3.93 2.89
CA VAL A 5 20.40 2.86 2.69
C VAL A 5 19.84 1.50 3.10
N ILE A 6 19.09 1.44 4.20
CA ILE A 6 18.47 0.19 4.67
C ILE A 6 17.47 -0.31 3.63
N PHE A 7 16.57 0.55 3.15
CA PHE A 7 15.59 0.18 2.13
C PHE A 7 16.24 -0.19 0.79
N ALA A 8 17.30 0.51 0.39
CA ALA A 8 18.06 0.17 -0.81
C ALA A 8 18.72 -1.22 -0.68
N VAL A 9 19.35 -1.49 0.45
CA VAL A 9 19.94 -2.81 0.73
C VAL A 9 18.89 -3.92 0.69
N LEU A 10 17.73 -3.72 1.31
CA LEU A 10 16.64 -4.70 1.29
C LEU A 10 16.12 -4.94 -0.13
N THR A 11 15.98 -3.87 -0.93
CA THR A 11 15.51 -3.99 -2.32
C THR A 11 16.47 -4.77 -3.20
N VAL A 12 17.79 -4.66 -2.96
CA VAL A 12 18.82 -5.40 -3.70
C VAL A 12 18.96 -6.84 -3.16
N LEU A 13 18.91 -7.03 -1.86
CA LEU A 13 19.01 -8.37 -1.24
C LEU A 13 17.81 -9.26 -1.61
N GLY A 14 16.61 -8.69 -1.79
CA GLY A 14 15.41 -9.45 -2.15
C GLY A 14 15.62 -10.33 -3.39
N PRO A 15 15.92 -9.77 -4.57
CA PRO A 15 16.16 -10.55 -5.78
C PRO A 15 17.34 -11.54 -5.65
N ILE A 16 18.39 -11.19 -4.90
CA ILE A 16 19.53 -12.09 -4.66
C ILE A 16 19.07 -13.32 -3.89
N LEU A 17 18.32 -13.14 -2.79
CA LEU A 17 17.77 -14.24 -2.01
C LEU A 17 16.83 -15.12 -2.83
N ILE A 18 15.99 -14.54 -3.66
CA ILE A 18 15.11 -15.28 -4.57
C ILE A 18 15.92 -16.11 -5.57
N ALA A 19 16.95 -15.53 -6.17
CA ALA A 19 17.76 -16.20 -7.19
C ALA A 19 18.64 -17.32 -6.61
N THR A 20 19.13 -17.16 -5.38
CA THR A 20 20.02 -18.13 -4.73
C THR A 20 19.28 -19.23 -3.97
N SER A 21 17.99 -19.06 -3.73
CA SER A 21 17.20 -20.03 -2.97
C SER A 21 16.86 -21.26 -3.81
N ALA A 22 16.76 -22.41 -3.13
CA ALA A 22 16.35 -23.65 -3.78
C ALA A 22 14.95 -23.52 -4.42
N LYS A 23 14.78 -24.09 -5.60
CA LYS A 23 13.50 -24.10 -6.30
C LYS A 23 12.51 -25.01 -5.59
N LYS A 24 11.24 -24.62 -5.58
CA LYS A 24 10.12 -25.44 -5.11
C LYS A 24 10.07 -26.75 -5.91
N GLN A 25 9.92 -27.86 -5.21
CA GLN A 25 9.74 -29.18 -5.85
C GLN A 25 8.25 -29.48 -6.03
N ALA A 26 7.93 -30.34 -6.98
CA ALA A 26 6.57 -30.81 -7.19
C ALA A 26 6.11 -31.58 -5.96
N GLY A 27 5.05 -31.08 -5.29
CA GLY A 27 4.53 -31.65 -4.04
C GLY A 27 4.77 -30.79 -2.79
N ASP A 28 5.66 -29.81 -2.83
CA ASP A 28 5.84 -28.88 -1.72
C ASP A 28 4.64 -27.93 -1.62
N LYS A 29 4.11 -27.78 -0.39
CA LYS A 29 3.00 -26.85 -0.12
C LYS A 29 3.44 -25.39 -0.19
N ASP A 30 4.61 -25.09 0.36
CA ASP A 30 5.11 -23.72 0.52
C ASP A 30 6.38 -23.46 -0.30
N GLN A 31 6.62 -22.19 -0.61
CA GLN A 31 7.88 -21.75 -1.22
C GLN A 31 9.04 -21.87 -0.22
N PRO A 32 10.29 -22.13 -0.68
CA PRO A 32 11.46 -22.15 0.16
C PRO A 32 11.59 -20.87 1.00
N MET A 33 12.06 -20.98 2.24
CA MET A 33 12.16 -19.88 3.19
C MET A 33 12.96 -18.68 2.65
N GLY A 34 14.00 -18.93 1.85
CA GLY A 34 14.79 -17.87 1.22
C GLY A 34 14.01 -17.10 0.16
N VAL A 35 13.10 -17.76 -0.58
CA VAL A 35 12.22 -17.09 -1.53
C VAL A 35 11.20 -16.20 -0.77
N GLN A 36 10.64 -16.71 0.33
CA GLN A 36 9.73 -15.94 1.18
C GLN A 36 10.40 -14.70 1.75
N ALA A 37 11.58 -14.87 2.36
CA ALA A 37 12.39 -13.78 2.89
C ALA A 37 12.79 -12.77 1.81
N GLY A 38 13.12 -13.25 0.60
CA GLY A 38 13.46 -12.41 -0.55
C GLY A 38 12.29 -11.52 -1.00
N TYR A 39 11.08 -12.06 -1.09
CA TYR A 39 9.90 -11.25 -1.41
C TYR A 39 9.54 -10.26 -0.31
N LEU A 40 9.66 -10.66 0.96
CA LEU A 40 9.44 -9.76 2.09
C LEU A 40 10.44 -8.60 2.05
N ALA A 41 11.73 -8.87 1.83
CA ALA A 41 12.77 -7.85 1.71
C ALA A 41 12.50 -6.91 0.52
N LEU A 42 12.12 -7.45 -0.64
CA LEU A 42 11.80 -6.67 -1.84
C LEU A 42 10.59 -5.76 -1.62
N VAL A 43 9.52 -6.27 -1.00
CA VAL A 43 8.31 -5.48 -0.71
C VAL A 43 8.61 -4.39 0.31
N LEU A 44 9.27 -4.70 1.42
CA LEU A 44 9.63 -3.72 2.46
C LEU A 44 10.62 -2.68 1.94
N GLY A 45 11.64 -3.11 1.22
CA GLY A 45 12.63 -2.22 0.62
C GLY A 45 12.02 -1.32 -0.45
N GLY A 46 11.30 -1.89 -1.40
CA GLY A 46 10.64 -1.14 -2.47
C GLY A 46 9.59 -0.16 -1.94
N PHE A 47 8.78 -0.60 -0.96
CA PHE A 47 7.82 0.28 -0.29
C PHE A 47 8.52 1.45 0.41
N GLY A 48 9.56 1.16 1.20
CA GLY A 48 10.30 2.17 1.94
C GLY A 48 11.04 3.18 1.06
N LEU A 49 11.58 2.74 -0.09
CA LEU A 49 12.20 3.64 -1.07
C LEU A 49 11.17 4.54 -1.74
N LEU A 50 10.08 3.98 -2.24
CA LEU A 50 9.03 4.75 -2.91
C LEU A 50 8.35 5.73 -1.95
N ALA A 51 8.16 5.36 -0.69
CA ALA A 51 7.55 6.21 0.33
C ALA A 51 8.36 7.48 0.67
N GLN A 52 9.62 7.57 0.26
CA GLN A 52 10.42 8.78 0.42
C GLN A 52 10.06 9.86 -0.59
N TRP A 53 9.54 9.49 -1.75
CA TRP A 53 9.22 10.42 -2.85
C TRP A 53 7.73 10.51 -3.15
N LEU A 54 7.00 9.43 -2.89
CA LEU A 54 5.57 9.33 -3.16
C LEU A 54 4.79 9.35 -1.85
N SER A 55 3.54 9.83 -1.91
CA SER A 55 2.62 9.69 -0.80
C SER A 55 2.31 8.21 -0.54
N PHE A 56 1.97 7.88 0.71
CA PHE A 56 1.63 6.50 1.09
C PHE A 56 0.56 5.89 0.16
N SER A 57 -0.48 6.67 -0.16
CA SER A 57 -1.55 6.21 -1.06
C SER A 57 -1.06 5.93 -2.48
N ALA A 58 -0.09 6.74 -2.99
CA ALA A 58 0.51 6.52 -4.29
C ALA A 58 1.36 5.25 -4.32
N VAL A 59 2.15 5.00 -3.27
CA VAL A 59 2.93 3.75 -3.15
C VAL A 59 2.00 2.54 -3.13
N MET A 60 0.94 2.58 -2.31
CA MET A 60 -0.06 1.52 -2.26
C MET A 60 -0.69 1.26 -3.64
N LEU A 61 -1.04 2.32 -4.38
CA LEU A 61 -1.58 2.19 -5.73
C LEU A 61 -0.60 1.49 -6.67
N VAL A 62 0.69 1.86 -6.64
CA VAL A 62 1.74 1.20 -7.46
C VAL A 62 1.79 -0.30 -7.16
N PHE A 63 1.79 -0.69 -5.88
CA PHE A 63 1.81 -2.12 -5.51
C PHE A 63 0.55 -2.86 -5.96
N VAL A 64 -0.63 -2.25 -5.81
CA VAL A 64 -1.91 -2.82 -6.30
C VAL A 64 -1.88 -3.00 -7.82
N LEU A 65 -1.40 -2.00 -8.56
CA LEU A 65 -1.30 -2.08 -10.02
C LEU A 65 -0.31 -3.16 -10.47
N VAL A 66 0.87 -3.20 -9.88
CA VAL A 66 1.90 -4.20 -10.24
C VAL A 66 1.40 -5.61 -9.94
N THR A 67 0.90 -5.88 -8.74
CA THR A 67 0.40 -7.21 -8.38
C THR A 67 -0.86 -7.57 -9.15
N GLY A 68 -1.74 -6.60 -9.42
CA GLY A 68 -2.95 -6.77 -10.23
C GLY A 68 -2.64 -7.10 -11.69
N VAL A 69 -1.70 -6.40 -12.30
CA VAL A 69 -1.26 -6.67 -13.69
C VAL A 69 -0.62 -8.06 -13.79
N ILE A 70 0.25 -8.44 -12.86
CA ILE A 70 0.86 -9.78 -12.83
C ILE A 70 -0.24 -10.85 -12.74
N THR A 71 -1.19 -10.67 -11.83
CA THR A 71 -2.30 -11.62 -11.60
C THR A 71 -3.20 -11.72 -12.83
N ALA A 72 -3.58 -10.59 -13.42
CA ALA A 72 -4.41 -10.54 -14.63
C ALA A 72 -3.69 -11.13 -15.86
N ALA A 73 -2.43 -10.75 -16.07
CA ALA A 73 -1.61 -11.31 -17.16
C ALA A 73 -1.45 -12.82 -17.03
N ASN A 74 -1.23 -13.32 -15.81
CA ASN A 74 -1.18 -14.76 -15.59
C ASN A 74 -2.52 -15.42 -15.95
N ARG A 75 -3.65 -14.87 -15.47
CA ARG A 75 -4.98 -15.45 -15.68
C ARG A 75 -5.37 -15.51 -17.15
N TRP A 76 -5.07 -14.47 -17.92
CA TRP A 76 -5.57 -14.34 -19.29
C TRP A 76 -4.58 -14.74 -20.38
N LEU A 77 -3.26 -14.57 -20.10
CA LEU A 77 -2.23 -14.79 -21.13
C LEU A 77 -1.38 -16.02 -20.87
N LEU A 78 -0.98 -16.26 -19.63
CA LEU A 78 0.00 -17.28 -19.28
C LEU A 78 -0.64 -18.62 -18.87
N ALA A 79 -1.69 -18.59 -18.06
CA ALA A 79 -2.36 -19.79 -17.58
C ALA A 79 -2.94 -20.65 -18.72
N PRO A 80 -3.61 -20.08 -19.75
CA PRO A 80 -4.15 -20.87 -20.85
C PRO A 80 -3.08 -21.54 -21.74
N ARG A 81 -1.83 -21.07 -21.66
CA ARG A 81 -0.70 -21.57 -22.47
C ARG A 81 0.18 -22.57 -21.71
N ARG A 82 -0.14 -22.86 -20.44
CA ARG A 82 0.61 -23.83 -19.65
C ARG A 82 0.02 -25.21 -19.79
N ASP A 83 0.89 -26.20 -19.93
CA ASP A 83 0.50 -27.59 -19.80
C ASP A 83 -0.02 -27.86 -18.40
N GLY A 84 -1.09 -28.66 -18.27
CA GLY A 84 -1.84 -28.81 -17.03
C GLY A 84 -1.11 -29.37 -15.79
N GLY A 85 0.20 -29.63 -15.89
CA GLY A 85 1.09 -30.06 -14.80
C GLY A 85 2.23 -29.09 -14.47
N ALA A 86 2.36 -27.97 -15.20
CA ALA A 86 3.45 -27.04 -14.96
C ALA A 86 3.21 -26.20 -13.69
N LEU A 87 4.23 -26.16 -12.82
CA LEU A 87 4.19 -25.34 -11.58
C LEU A 87 4.05 -23.86 -11.91
N GLU A 88 3.23 -23.14 -11.15
CA GLU A 88 3.17 -21.69 -11.27
C GLU A 88 4.50 -21.05 -10.86
N PRO A 89 4.97 -20.04 -11.58
CA PRO A 89 6.14 -19.27 -11.16
C PRO A 89 5.87 -18.61 -9.79
N HIS A 90 6.87 -18.61 -8.92
CA HIS A 90 6.77 -18.05 -7.58
C HIS A 90 6.28 -16.58 -7.55
N TYR A 91 6.69 -15.73 -8.53
CA TYR A 91 6.25 -14.34 -8.59
C TYR A 91 4.73 -14.20 -8.82
N VAL A 92 4.12 -15.15 -9.52
CA VAL A 92 2.66 -15.18 -9.74
C VAL A 92 1.94 -15.59 -8.46
N GLU A 93 2.45 -16.60 -7.76
CA GLU A 93 1.89 -17.08 -6.49
C GLU A 93 1.88 -15.95 -5.45
N TYR A 94 2.99 -15.22 -5.32
CA TYR A 94 3.07 -14.06 -4.42
C TYR A 94 2.17 -12.90 -4.86
N ALA A 95 2.13 -12.56 -6.16
CA ALA A 95 1.26 -11.52 -6.66
C ALA A 95 -0.22 -11.83 -6.40
N LYS A 96 -0.65 -13.07 -6.60
CA LYS A 96 -2.03 -13.53 -6.29
C LYS A 96 -2.37 -13.42 -4.81
N SER A 97 -1.42 -13.73 -3.93
CA SER A 97 -1.62 -13.67 -2.48
C SER A 97 -1.64 -12.25 -1.96
N PHE A 98 -0.76 -11.39 -2.46
CA PHE A 98 -0.66 -10.00 -2.03
C PHE A 98 -1.75 -9.09 -2.62
N PHE A 99 -2.16 -9.31 -3.87
CA PHE A 99 -3.10 -8.44 -4.57
C PHE A 99 -4.40 -8.18 -3.80
N PRO A 100 -5.16 -9.18 -3.33
CA PRO A 100 -6.43 -8.93 -2.65
C PRO A 100 -6.25 -8.18 -1.33
N ILE A 101 -5.19 -8.46 -0.59
CA ILE A 101 -4.90 -7.79 0.68
C ILE A 101 -4.54 -6.32 0.43
N MET A 102 -3.62 -6.07 -0.50
CA MET A 102 -3.20 -4.71 -0.85
C MET A 102 -4.34 -3.89 -1.45
N LEU A 103 -5.19 -4.51 -2.28
CA LEU A 103 -6.38 -3.86 -2.82
C LEU A 103 -7.37 -3.49 -1.71
N ALA A 104 -7.64 -4.40 -0.77
CA ALA A 104 -8.55 -4.13 0.34
C ALA A 104 -8.05 -2.99 1.22
N VAL A 105 -6.77 -3.00 1.60
CA VAL A 105 -6.16 -1.92 2.41
C VAL A 105 -6.15 -0.60 1.64
N PHE A 106 -5.82 -0.64 0.34
CA PHE A 106 -5.85 0.54 -0.52
C PHE A 106 -7.26 1.14 -0.61
N MET A 107 -8.29 0.32 -0.86
CA MET A 107 -9.69 0.77 -0.93
C MET A 107 -10.15 1.39 0.38
N LEU A 108 -9.84 0.74 1.51
CA LEU A 108 -10.19 1.24 2.83
C LEU A 108 -9.56 2.62 3.08
N ARG A 109 -8.25 2.73 2.85
CA ARG A 109 -7.49 3.96 3.11
C ARG A 109 -7.75 5.07 2.08
N ALA A 110 -8.00 4.71 0.83
CA ALA A 110 -8.25 5.68 -0.23
C ALA A 110 -9.64 6.33 -0.12
N PHE A 111 -10.65 5.56 0.27
CA PHE A 111 -12.04 6.00 0.17
C PHE A 111 -12.78 6.08 1.50
N LEU A 112 -12.44 5.26 2.49
CA LEU A 112 -13.23 5.16 3.71
C LEU A 112 -12.62 5.93 4.87
N VAL A 113 -11.42 5.56 5.30
CA VAL A 113 -10.84 6.06 6.54
C VAL A 113 -9.34 6.34 6.43
N GLU A 114 -8.89 7.35 7.14
CA GLU A 114 -7.48 7.69 7.25
C GLU A 114 -7.09 7.89 8.72
N PRO A 115 -6.13 7.11 9.25
CA PRO A 115 -5.61 7.34 10.57
C PRO A 115 -4.77 8.63 10.58
N PHE A 116 -5.01 9.46 11.57
CA PHE A 116 -4.35 10.74 11.74
C PHE A 116 -3.89 10.92 13.18
N GLN A 117 -2.71 11.49 13.40
CA GLN A 117 -2.23 11.82 14.73
C GLN A 117 -2.36 13.33 14.96
N ILE A 118 -2.90 13.73 16.11
CA ILE A 118 -3.11 15.14 16.46
C ILE A 118 -1.77 15.85 16.68
N PRO A 119 -1.41 16.83 15.81
CA PRO A 119 -0.11 17.47 15.85
C PRO A 119 -0.06 18.67 16.79
N SER A 120 -1.19 19.26 17.16
CA SER A 120 -1.26 20.53 17.88
C SER A 120 -2.29 20.52 19.01
N SER A 121 -2.19 21.48 19.94
CA SER A 121 -3.09 21.60 21.10
C SER A 121 -4.29 22.50 20.85
N SER A 122 -4.55 22.91 19.60
CA SER A 122 -5.62 23.87 19.23
C SER A 122 -7.02 23.35 19.58
N MET A 123 -7.22 22.03 19.62
CA MET A 123 -8.52 21.38 19.86
C MET A 123 -8.70 20.90 21.33
N ARG A 124 -7.86 21.36 22.25
CA ARG A 124 -8.07 21.06 23.68
C ARG A 124 -9.35 21.71 24.20
N PRO A 125 -10.10 21.05 25.14
CA PRO A 125 -9.77 19.79 25.82
C PRO A 125 -10.23 18.53 25.06
N GLY A 126 -10.94 18.65 23.94
CA GLY A 126 -11.56 17.52 23.24
C GLY A 126 -10.55 16.56 22.61
N LEU A 127 -9.47 17.09 22.03
CA LEU A 127 -8.39 16.29 21.42
C LEU A 127 -7.04 16.68 22.04
N VAL A 128 -6.22 15.69 22.35
CA VAL A 128 -4.91 15.89 22.97
C VAL A 128 -3.81 15.62 21.94
N VAL A 129 -2.72 16.40 22.04
CA VAL A 129 -1.54 16.18 21.17
C VAL A 129 -1.01 14.76 21.35
N GLY A 130 -0.84 14.06 20.23
CA GLY A 130 -0.39 12.67 20.22
C GLY A 130 -1.51 11.64 20.08
N ASP A 131 -2.77 12.02 20.31
CA ASP A 131 -3.91 11.12 20.09
C ASP A 131 -4.02 10.67 18.64
N PHE A 132 -4.45 9.44 18.44
CA PHE A 132 -4.79 8.91 17.13
C PHE A 132 -6.30 9.02 16.89
N ILE A 133 -6.67 9.62 15.78
CA ILE A 133 -8.05 9.70 15.32
C ILE A 133 -8.20 8.99 13.98
N LEU A 134 -9.41 8.56 13.69
CA LEU A 134 -9.76 7.96 12.42
C LEU A 134 -10.66 8.93 11.65
N VAL A 135 -10.12 9.53 10.60
CA VAL A 135 -10.84 10.50 9.77
C VAL A 135 -11.71 9.77 8.77
N ASN A 136 -13.00 10.09 8.75
CA ASN A 136 -13.94 9.59 7.75
C ASN A 136 -13.80 10.39 6.45
N LYS A 137 -13.28 9.76 5.41
CA LYS A 137 -13.07 10.41 4.10
C LYS A 137 -14.35 10.50 3.27
N PHE A 138 -15.36 9.72 3.60
CA PHE A 138 -16.60 9.63 2.87
C PHE A 138 -17.65 10.69 3.29
N ALA A 139 -17.47 11.34 4.43
CA ALA A 139 -18.46 12.23 5.04
C ALA A 139 -18.94 13.36 4.11
N TYR A 140 -18.03 13.98 3.36
CA TYR A 140 -18.34 15.12 2.49
C TYR A 140 -18.28 14.79 1.00
N GLY A 141 -17.87 13.57 0.64
CA GLY A 141 -17.83 13.13 -0.76
C GLY A 141 -16.78 12.09 -1.03
N VAL A 142 -17.02 11.31 -2.08
CA VAL A 142 -16.03 10.38 -2.61
C VAL A 142 -14.98 11.18 -3.37
N ARG A 143 -13.72 11.04 -2.99
CA ARG A 143 -12.60 11.78 -3.59
C ARG A 143 -11.68 10.84 -4.35
N THR A 144 -11.05 11.36 -5.43
CA THR A 144 -9.99 10.62 -6.13
C THR A 144 -8.81 10.40 -5.20
N PRO A 145 -8.28 9.16 -5.10
CA PRO A 145 -7.04 8.92 -4.39
C PRO A 145 -5.92 9.75 -5.02
N ILE A 146 -4.99 10.29 -4.18
CA ILE A 146 -3.81 11.07 -4.57
C ILE A 146 -4.14 12.53 -4.97
N ILE A 147 -5.04 12.76 -5.94
CA ILE A 147 -5.36 14.10 -6.46
C ILE A 147 -6.37 14.82 -5.55
N ASN A 148 -7.13 14.07 -4.76
CA ASN A 148 -8.09 14.56 -3.77
C ASN A 148 -9.27 15.40 -4.35
N ASN A 149 -9.57 15.27 -5.63
CA ASN A 149 -10.74 15.90 -6.26
C ASN A 149 -12.02 15.18 -5.86
N VAL A 150 -13.09 15.94 -5.56
CA VAL A 150 -14.41 15.38 -5.26
C VAL A 150 -15.04 14.85 -6.54
N LEU A 151 -15.29 13.54 -6.58
CA LEU A 151 -16.01 12.87 -7.68
C LEU A 151 -17.51 12.90 -7.46
N ILE A 152 -17.95 12.58 -6.25
CA ILE A 152 -19.36 12.50 -5.89
C ILE A 152 -19.52 13.23 -4.56
N PRO A 153 -20.23 14.38 -4.51
CA PRO A 153 -20.54 15.04 -3.25
C PRO A 153 -21.58 14.21 -2.48
N VAL A 154 -21.33 13.99 -1.18
CA VAL A 154 -22.22 13.22 -0.29
C VAL A 154 -22.86 14.13 0.75
N GLY A 155 -22.08 15.04 1.34
CA GLY A 155 -22.55 15.96 2.37
C GLY A 155 -21.87 17.32 2.30
N GLN A 156 -22.34 18.25 3.12
CA GLN A 156 -21.75 19.58 3.29
C GLN A 156 -21.25 19.72 4.72
N VAL A 157 -20.15 20.45 4.89
CA VAL A 157 -19.60 20.79 6.22
C VAL A 157 -20.64 21.62 6.98
N GLN A 158 -20.92 21.23 8.22
CA GLN A 158 -21.86 21.91 9.09
C GLN A 158 -21.13 22.59 10.24
N HIS A 159 -21.79 23.57 10.85
CA HIS A 159 -21.27 24.21 12.04
C HIS A 159 -21.14 23.21 13.19
N GLY A 160 -19.94 23.12 13.77
CA GLY A 160 -19.62 22.15 14.83
C GLY A 160 -18.85 20.91 14.35
N ASP A 161 -18.71 20.71 13.02
CA ASP A 161 -17.91 19.61 12.49
C ASP A 161 -16.43 19.84 12.78
N VAL A 162 -15.75 18.79 13.23
CA VAL A 162 -14.28 18.74 13.30
C VAL A 162 -13.75 18.21 12.00
N VAL A 163 -13.02 19.05 11.26
CA VAL A 163 -12.52 18.70 9.94
C VAL A 163 -11.01 18.72 9.87
N VAL A 164 -10.42 17.79 9.11
CA VAL A 164 -9.00 17.78 8.78
C VAL A 164 -8.85 18.33 7.37
N PHE A 165 -7.98 19.31 7.19
CA PHE A 165 -7.71 19.93 5.89
C PHE A 165 -6.22 20.16 5.67
N ASN A 166 -5.82 20.21 4.41
CA ASN A 166 -4.45 20.50 4.03
C ASN A 166 -4.18 21.99 4.16
N PHE A 167 -3.04 22.37 4.74
CA PHE A 167 -2.64 23.76 4.85
C PHE A 167 -2.39 24.36 3.46
N PRO A 168 -3.09 25.41 3.04
CA PRO A 168 -2.98 25.93 1.68
C PRO A 168 -1.57 26.34 1.22
N PRO A 169 -0.72 26.94 2.09
CA PRO A 169 0.66 27.28 1.71
C PRO A 169 1.59 26.07 1.60
N ASP A 170 1.33 24.99 2.36
CA ASP A 170 2.09 23.74 2.30
C ASP A 170 1.14 22.52 2.41
N PRO A 171 0.72 21.96 1.27
CA PRO A 171 -0.23 20.84 1.25
C PRO A 171 0.25 19.54 1.91
N LYS A 172 1.51 19.47 2.31
CA LYS A 172 2.05 18.33 3.06
C LYS A 172 1.71 18.39 4.56
N VAL A 173 1.32 19.56 5.03
CA VAL A 173 0.94 19.79 6.42
C VAL A 173 -0.57 19.77 6.54
N ASN A 174 -1.09 18.98 7.46
CA ASN A 174 -2.52 18.89 7.75
C ASN A 174 -2.84 19.65 9.04
N PHE A 175 -3.98 20.34 9.02
CA PHE A 175 -4.55 21.04 10.17
C PHE A 175 -5.90 20.45 10.56
N ILE A 176 -6.28 20.65 11.81
CA ILE A 176 -7.58 20.28 12.39
C ILE A 176 -8.20 21.55 12.93
#